data_dab0c73d3d331f8bad624b07f362c05d
#
_entry.id   dab0c73d3d331f8bad624b07f362c05d
#
_cell.length_a   1.000
_cell.length_b   1.000
_cell.length_c   1.000
_cell.angle_alpha   90.00
_cell.angle_beta   90.00
_cell.angle_gamma   90.00
#
_symmetry.space_group_name_H-M   'P 1'
#
loop_
_entity.id
_entity.type
_entity.pdbx_description
1 polymer ?
#
loop_
_entity_poly.entity_id
_entity_poly.type
_entity_poly.pdbx_seq_one_letter_code
_entity_poly.pdbx_strand_id
1 'polypeptide(L)'
;GKYFMAASYSYGSFNTHKSYVRFGQTFKNGFMYEVNAFQNFSDNDYYVDTYVREFEIKEDGSVRFPPLDKNKIYHLKRFNDQYHNEAVIGKIGLVGKKWADRLALSFNYSHFYKEIQTGVYQDVVFGEKFRKGHSLVPSLEYYKKNLLVKNLDLLLTANYNHNITNNVDTASRAYNWRGDFYEKGSRGEQSYQNSESKNKN
;
A
#
# COMPACT_ATOMS: atom_id res chain seq x y z
N GLY A 1 -15.97 -28.38 -17.26
CA GLY A 1 -15.89 -27.17 -16.45
C GLY A 1 -15.32 -26.02 -17.26
N LYS A 2 -15.67 -24.80 -16.91
CA LYS A 2 -15.07 -23.60 -17.52
C LYS A 2 -13.85 -23.20 -16.69
N TYR A 3 -12.76 -22.86 -17.35
CA TYR A 3 -11.56 -22.30 -16.70
C TYR A 3 -11.20 -20.97 -17.37
N PHE A 4 -10.45 -20.16 -16.68
CA PHE A 4 -9.84 -18.94 -17.22
C PHE A 4 -8.47 -18.73 -16.59
N MET A 5 -7.60 -18.09 -17.32
CA MET A 5 -6.29 -17.65 -16.86
C MET A 5 -5.90 -16.37 -17.58
N ALA A 6 -5.34 -15.42 -16.85
CA ALA A 6 -4.75 -14.21 -17.39
C ALA A 6 -3.52 -13.84 -16.55
N ALA A 7 -2.49 -13.34 -17.20
CA ALA A 7 -1.32 -12.80 -16.54
C ALA A 7 -0.85 -11.57 -17.32
N SER A 8 -0.31 -10.60 -16.63
CA SER A 8 0.35 -9.43 -17.21
C SER A 8 1.53 -9.01 -16.37
N TYR A 9 2.51 -8.46 -17.06
CA TYR A 9 3.64 -7.78 -16.44
C TYR A 9 3.90 -6.50 -17.23
N SER A 10 4.19 -5.43 -16.52
CA SER A 10 4.64 -4.17 -17.11
C SER A 10 5.83 -3.61 -16.33
N TYR A 11 6.74 -3.03 -17.08
CA TYR A 11 7.88 -2.30 -16.57
C TYR A 11 7.82 -0.86 -17.10
N GLY A 12 8.13 0.12 -16.25
CA GLY A 12 8.04 1.53 -16.58
C GLY A 12 9.10 2.37 -15.90
N SER A 13 9.00 3.69 -16.08
CA SER A 13 9.88 4.67 -15.47
C SER A 13 9.97 4.49 -13.95
N PHE A 14 11.08 4.94 -13.36
CA PHE A 14 11.33 4.88 -11.90
C PHE A 14 11.35 3.45 -11.36
N ASN A 15 11.92 2.52 -12.15
CA ASN A 15 11.98 1.10 -11.83
C ASN A 15 10.60 0.53 -11.45
N THR A 16 9.56 0.97 -12.16
CA THR A 16 8.20 0.55 -11.85
C THR A 16 7.92 -0.83 -12.43
N HIS A 17 7.55 -1.76 -11.56
CA HIS A 17 7.13 -3.12 -11.90
C HIS A 17 5.68 -3.32 -11.48
N LYS A 18 4.86 -3.84 -12.39
CA LYS A 18 3.49 -4.26 -12.08
C LYS A 18 3.27 -5.66 -12.61
N SER A 19 2.91 -6.56 -11.71
CA SER A 19 2.59 -7.95 -12.04
C SER A 19 1.15 -8.23 -11.66
N TYR A 20 0.48 -8.98 -12.48
CA TYR A 20 -0.88 -9.44 -12.24
C TYR A 20 -1.04 -10.85 -12.73
N VAL A 21 -1.72 -11.68 -11.95
CA VAL A 21 -2.15 -13.01 -12.35
C VAL A 21 -3.57 -13.26 -11.86
N ARG A 22 -4.36 -13.87 -12.72
CA ARG A 22 -5.70 -14.33 -12.40
C ARG A 22 -5.93 -15.69 -13.01
N PHE A 23 -6.45 -16.62 -12.22
CA PHE A 23 -6.87 -17.92 -12.73
C PHE A 23 -8.02 -18.46 -11.89
N GLY A 24 -8.79 -19.35 -12.49
CA GLY A 24 -9.88 -20.00 -11.80
C GLY A 24 -10.58 -21.02 -12.64
N GLN A 25 -11.39 -21.82 -12.01
CA GLN A 25 -12.16 -22.86 -12.65
C GLN A 25 -13.51 -23.10 -11.95
N THR A 26 -14.51 -23.36 -12.74
CA THR A 26 -15.79 -23.91 -12.29
C THR A 26 -15.94 -25.31 -12.84
N PHE A 27 -16.08 -26.30 -11.98
CA PHE A 27 -16.23 -27.70 -12.34
C PHE A 27 -17.71 -28.04 -12.67
N LYS A 28 -17.93 -29.17 -13.33
CA LYS A 28 -19.28 -29.65 -13.67
C LYS A 28 -20.16 -29.90 -12.43
N ASN A 29 -19.55 -30.29 -11.32
CA ASN A 29 -20.24 -30.48 -10.03
C ASN A 29 -20.62 -29.17 -9.35
N GLY A 30 -20.30 -28.00 -9.92
CA GLY A 30 -20.58 -26.68 -9.37
C GLY A 30 -19.54 -26.16 -8.39
N PHE A 31 -18.50 -26.94 -8.03
CA PHE A 31 -17.37 -26.39 -7.26
C PHE A 31 -16.63 -25.36 -8.10
N MET A 32 -16.26 -24.24 -7.48
CA MET A 32 -15.46 -23.19 -8.12
C MET A 32 -14.33 -22.72 -7.22
N TYR A 33 -13.24 -22.33 -7.86
CA TYR A 33 -12.20 -21.54 -7.22
C TYR A 33 -11.70 -20.43 -8.16
N GLU A 34 -11.21 -19.35 -7.57
CA GLU A 34 -10.60 -18.22 -8.27
C GLU A 34 -9.47 -17.67 -7.41
N VAL A 35 -8.37 -17.31 -8.06
CA VAL A 35 -7.26 -16.60 -7.43
C VAL A 35 -6.91 -15.40 -8.31
N ASN A 36 -6.81 -14.24 -7.67
CA ASN A 36 -6.27 -13.03 -8.26
C ASN A 36 -5.12 -12.56 -7.38
N ALA A 37 -3.99 -12.25 -7.98
CA ALA A 37 -2.87 -11.68 -7.28
C ALA A 37 -2.26 -10.55 -8.08
N PHE A 38 -1.80 -9.51 -7.40
CA PHE A 38 -1.06 -8.43 -8.02
C PHE A 38 0.07 -7.95 -7.12
N GLN A 39 1.07 -7.38 -7.74
CA GLN A 39 2.19 -6.71 -7.08
C GLN A 39 2.51 -5.45 -7.88
N ASN A 40 2.73 -4.35 -7.17
CA ASN A 40 3.26 -3.11 -7.72
C ASN A 40 4.47 -2.69 -6.88
N PHE A 41 5.52 -2.30 -7.58
CA PHE A 41 6.74 -1.77 -7.01
C PHE A 41 7.19 -0.56 -7.82
N SER A 42 7.73 0.45 -7.18
CA SER A 42 8.42 1.57 -7.83
C SER A 42 9.39 2.22 -6.86
N ASP A 43 10.57 2.59 -7.34
CA ASP A 43 11.50 3.46 -6.59
C ASP A 43 10.92 4.87 -6.45
N ASN A 44 10.03 5.26 -7.36
CA ASN A 44 9.32 6.54 -7.36
C ASN A 44 10.26 7.74 -7.25
N ASP A 45 11.46 7.60 -7.82
CA ASP A 45 12.61 8.46 -7.67
C ASP A 45 12.68 9.57 -8.76
N TYR A 46 11.53 10.12 -9.12
CA TYR A 46 11.40 11.18 -10.10
C TYR A 46 12.00 12.50 -9.61
N TYR A 47 12.33 13.38 -10.57
CA TYR A 47 12.85 14.71 -10.28
C TYR A 47 11.75 15.69 -9.91
N VAL A 48 12.07 16.61 -9.03
CA VAL A 48 11.21 17.74 -8.63
C VAL A 48 12.02 19.03 -8.62
N ASP A 49 11.35 20.12 -8.94
CA ASP A 49 11.89 21.45 -8.78
C ASP A 49 11.55 21.98 -7.39
N THR A 50 12.58 22.25 -6.60
CA THR A 50 12.41 22.62 -5.20
C THR A 50 13.58 23.48 -4.71
N TYR A 51 13.36 24.18 -3.62
CA TYR A 51 14.45 24.83 -2.87
C TYR A 51 14.97 23.91 -1.78
N VAL A 52 16.23 24.10 -1.40
CA VAL A 52 16.91 23.27 -0.38
C VAL A 52 17.09 24.07 0.90
N ARG A 53 16.67 23.51 2.02
CA ARG A 53 17.07 24.00 3.34
C ARG A 53 18.50 23.59 3.60
N GLU A 54 19.41 24.54 3.41
CA GLU A 54 20.82 24.34 3.71
C GLU A 54 21.07 24.35 5.22
N PHE A 55 22.07 23.65 5.66
CA PHE A 55 22.60 23.69 7.02
C PHE A 55 24.12 23.56 6.99
N GLU A 56 24.75 24.06 8.02
CA GLU A 56 26.20 24.00 8.23
C GLU A 56 26.45 23.39 9.61
N ILE A 57 27.26 22.34 9.70
CA ILE A 57 27.71 21.76 10.96
C ILE A 57 29.00 22.46 11.35
N LYS A 58 29.00 23.16 12.48
CA LYS A 58 30.17 23.84 12.99
C LYS A 58 31.12 22.87 13.69
N GLU A 59 32.34 23.32 13.97
CA GLU A 59 33.36 22.53 14.68
C GLU A 59 32.92 22.07 16.08
N ASP A 60 32.07 22.87 16.74
CA ASP A 60 31.48 22.53 18.05
C ASP A 60 30.29 21.57 17.97
N GLY A 61 29.94 21.08 16.77
CA GLY A 61 28.82 20.19 16.50
C GLY A 61 27.46 20.90 16.43
N SER A 62 27.40 22.22 16.65
CA SER A 62 26.15 22.97 16.48
C SER A 62 25.77 23.12 15.02
N VAL A 63 24.45 23.17 14.75
CA VAL A 63 23.92 23.31 13.39
C VAL A 63 23.43 24.73 13.18
N ARG A 64 23.94 25.37 12.11
CA ARG A 64 23.50 26.68 11.64
C ARG A 64 22.61 26.51 10.44
N PHE A 65 21.51 27.25 10.38
CA PHE A 65 20.61 27.32 9.25
C PHE A 65 20.71 28.68 8.56
N PRO A 66 21.29 28.76 7.38
CA PRO A 66 21.21 29.95 6.54
C PRO A 66 19.75 30.30 6.21
N PRO A 67 19.41 31.55 5.91
CA PRO A 67 18.10 31.93 5.44
C PRO A 67 17.73 31.13 4.19
N LEU A 68 16.48 30.62 4.14
CA LEU A 68 15.97 29.87 3.00
C LEU A 68 15.81 30.81 1.79
N ASP A 69 16.60 30.57 0.74
CA ASP A 69 16.45 31.26 -0.53
C ASP A 69 15.43 30.54 -1.43
N LYS A 70 14.22 31.06 -1.45
CA LYS A 70 13.12 30.51 -2.27
C LYS A 70 13.26 30.84 -3.76
N ASN A 71 14.19 31.70 -4.16
CA ASN A 71 14.44 31.99 -5.55
C ASN A 71 15.43 31.01 -6.19
N LYS A 72 16.16 30.27 -5.38
CA LYS A 72 17.13 29.27 -5.84
C LYS A 72 16.48 27.91 -5.95
N ILE A 73 15.98 27.62 -7.13
CA ILE A 73 15.33 26.33 -7.44
C ILE A 73 16.37 25.33 -7.93
N TYR A 74 16.27 24.11 -7.43
CA TYR A 74 17.10 22.97 -7.81
C TYR A 74 16.25 21.87 -8.40
N HIS A 75 16.73 21.21 -9.42
CA HIS A 75 16.14 20.02 -10.01
C HIS A 75 16.74 18.78 -9.35
N LEU A 76 16.04 18.19 -8.38
CA LEU A 76 16.55 17.14 -7.50
C LEU A 76 15.71 15.88 -7.56
N LYS A 77 16.37 14.75 -7.47
CA LYS A 77 15.78 13.43 -7.47
C LYS A 77 15.24 13.08 -6.08
N ARG A 78 14.07 12.45 -6.04
CA ARG A 78 13.57 11.85 -4.79
C ARG A 78 14.43 10.65 -4.40
N PHE A 79 14.62 10.42 -3.10
CA PHE A 79 15.49 9.36 -2.57
C PHE A 79 14.85 8.52 -1.47
N ASN A 80 13.70 8.94 -0.91
CA ASN A 80 12.97 8.22 0.14
C ASN A 80 11.47 8.22 -0.19
N ASP A 81 11.10 7.66 -1.36
CA ASP A 81 9.71 7.62 -1.82
C ASP A 81 9.32 6.26 -2.44
N GLN A 82 10.13 5.23 -2.19
CA GLN A 82 9.86 3.87 -2.67
C GLN A 82 8.48 3.40 -2.20
N TYR A 83 7.86 2.65 -3.06
CA TYR A 83 6.54 2.12 -2.82
C TYR A 83 6.44 0.67 -3.31
N HIS A 84 5.86 -0.17 -2.47
CA HIS A 84 5.58 -1.56 -2.77
C HIS A 84 4.22 -1.94 -2.19
N ASN A 85 3.36 -2.55 -3.00
CA ASN A 85 2.15 -3.18 -2.51
C ASN A 85 1.83 -4.46 -3.29
N GLU A 86 1.21 -5.38 -2.60
CA GLU A 86 0.79 -6.66 -3.12
C GLU A 86 -0.53 -7.09 -2.52
N ALA A 87 -1.33 -7.83 -3.27
CA ALA A 87 -2.51 -8.47 -2.74
C ALA A 87 -2.77 -9.81 -3.41
N VAL A 88 -3.37 -10.69 -2.63
CA VAL A 88 -3.90 -11.97 -3.09
C VAL A 88 -5.36 -12.08 -2.66
N ILE A 89 -6.23 -12.34 -3.63
CA ILE A 89 -7.65 -12.58 -3.41
C ILE A 89 -7.95 -14.01 -3.84
N GLY A 90 -8.24 -14.86 -2.85
CA GLY A 90 -8.70 -16.23 -3.08
C GLY A 90 -10.21 -16.32 -2.91
N LYS A 91 -10.87 -17.09 -3.77
CA LYS A 91 -12.30 -17.40 -3.67
C LYS A 91 -12.52 -18.88 -3.93
N ILE A 92 -13.30 -19.52 -3.07
CA ILE A 92 -13.79 -20.88 -3.26
C ILE A 92 -15.29 -20.89 -3.07
N GLY A 93 -16.00 -21.80 -3.72
CA GLY A 93 -17.44 -21.83 -3.58
C GLY A 93 -18.14 -22.94 -4.35
N LEU A 94 -19.46 -22.86 -4.27
CA LEU A 94 -20.39 -23.73 -4.98
C LEU A 94 -21.38 -22.88 -5.76
N VAL A 95 -21.66 -23.28 -6.99
CA VAL A 95 -22.66 -22.65 -7.85
C VAL A 95 -23.66 -23.68 -8.39
N GLY A 96 -24.87 -23.21 -8.71
CA GLY A 96 -25.90 -24.01 -9.36
C GLY A 96 -26.40 -25.17 -8.52
N LYS A 97 -26.47 -25.03 -7.19
CA LYS A 97 -27.06 -26.00 -6.26
C LYS A 97 -28.54 -25.72 -6.05
N LYS A 98 -29.33 -26.78 -5.73
CA LYS A 98 -30.75 -26.61 -5.44
C LYS A 98 -31.01 -25.65 -4.29
N TRP A 99 -30.13 -25.63 -3.29
CA TRP A 99 -30.22 -24.82 -2.07
C TRP A 99 -29.47 -23.45 -2.17
N ALA A 100 -28.59 -23.28 -3.16
CA ALA A 100 -27.88 -22.02 -3.39
C ALA A 100 -27.54 -21.87 -4.88
N ASP A 101 -27.85 -20.74 -5.48
CA ASP A 101 -27.35 -20.41 -6.81
C ASP A 101 -25.87 -20.04 -6.76
N ARG A 102 -25.43 -19.45 -5.64
CA ARG A 102 -24.02 -19.22 -5.31
C ARG A 102 -23.81 -19.21 -3.80
N LEU A 103 -22.83 -19.97 -3.34
CA LEU A 103 -22.21 -19.83 -2.03
C LEU A 103 -20.72 -19.69 -2.23
N ALA A 104 -20.12 -18.62 -1.75
CA ALA A 104 -18.70 -18.35 -1.91
C ALA A 104 -18.07 -17.83 -0.62
N LEU A 105 -16.89 -18.35 -0.33
CA LEU A 105 -15.98 -17.86 0.70
C LEU A 105 -14.79 -17.22 0.00
N SER A 106 -14.46 -15.97 0.36
CA SER A 106 -13.33 -15.22 -0.19
C SER A 106 -12.40 -14.78 0.92
N PHE A 107 -11.11 -14.70 0.58
CA PHE A 107 -10.07 -14.15 1.43
C PHE A 107 -9.30 -13.11 0.62
N ASN A 108 -9.25 -11.89 1.11
CA ASN A 108 -8.41 -10.85 0.57
C ASN A 108 -7.30 -10.56 1.59
N TYR A 109 -6.06 -10.81 1.20
CA TYR A 109 -4.87 -10.41 1.94
C TYR A 109 -4.11 -9.38 1.12
N SER A 110 -3.72 -8.29 1.74
CA SER A 110 -2.87 -7.27 1.12
C SER A 110 -1.80 -6.78 2.08
N HIS A 111 -0.67 -6.38 1.51
CA HIS A 111 0.45 -5.77 2.21
C HIS A 111 0.91 -4.55 1.44
N PHE A 112 1.38 -3.53 2.16
CA PHE A 112 2.01 -2.35 1.56
C PHE A 112 3.19 -1.86 2.40
N TYR A 113 4.15 -1.26 1.70
CA TYR A 113 5.24 -0.48 2.23
C TYR A 113 5.35 0.82 1.43
N LYS A 114 5.52 1.93 2.10
CA LYS A 114 5.66 3.26 1.47
C LYS A 114 6.64 4.10 2.28
N GLU A 115 7.73 4.51 1.64
CA GLU A 115 8.61 5.56 2.14
C GLU A 115 7.95 6.92 2.01
N ILE A 116 8.29 7.84 2.89
CA ILE A 116 7.68 9.17 2.95
C ILE A 116 8.80 10.20 2.94
N GLN A 117 9.04 10.81 1.79
CA GLN A 117 10.10 11.79 1.66
C GLN A 117 9.72 13.19 2.11
N THR A 118 8.46 13.59 2.01
CA THR A 118 8.06 14.96 2.35
C THR A 118 6.90 14.99 3.31
N GLY A 119 6.85 16.03 4.13
CA GLY A 119 5.69 16.41 4.91
C GLY A 119 4.60 17.06 4.06
N VAL A 120 3.70 17.80 4.72
CA VAL A 120 2.67 18.62 4.05
C VAL A 120 3.33 19.71 3.19
N TYR A 121 4.44 20.26 3.67
CA TYR A 121 5.24 21.21 2.92
C TYR A 121 6.40 20.47 2.26
N GLN A 122 6.68 20.81 1.00
CA GLN A 122 7.72 20.18 0.19
C GLN A 122 9.13 20.41 0.73
N ASP A 123 9.36 21.49 1.47
CA ASP A 123 10.63 21.80 2.09
C ASP A 123 10.94 21.03 3.38
N VAL A 124 9.95 20.30 3.89
CA VAL A 124 10.11 19.37 5.04
C VAL A 124 10.42 17.99 4.51
N VAL A 125 11.68 17.57 4.63
CA VAL A 125 12.21 16.35 4.01
C VAL A 125 12.47 15.29 5.07
N PHE A 126 12.09 14.06 4.76
CA PHE A 126 12.35 12.87 5.57
C PHE A 126 13.20 11.88 4.75
N GLY A 127 14.20 11.28 5.38
CA GLY A 127 15.07 10.31 4.74
C GLY A 127 14.86 8.87 5.19
N GLU A 128 14.20 8.66 6.33
CA GLU A 128 14.04 7.33 6.94
C GLU A 128 12.59 7.06 7.39
N LYS A 129 11.70 8.01 7.21
CA LYS A 129 10.29 7.86 7.57
C LYS A 129 9.56 6.96 6.59
N PHE A 130 8.76 6.02 7.11
CA PHE A 130 7.97 5.14 6.26
C PHE A 130 6.66 4.71 6.93
N ARG A 131 5.80 4.12 6.12
CA ARG A 131 4.56 3.48 6.53
C ARG A 131 4.49 2.08 5.95
N LYS A 132 4.02 1.12 6.73
CA LYS A 132 3.73 -0.24 6.26
C LYS A 132 2.47 -0.78 6.89
N GLY A 133 1.87 -1.76 6.26
CA GLY A 133 0.69 -2.39 6.83
C GLY A 133 0.24 -3.60 6.05
N HIS A 134 -0.72 -4.29 6.63
CA HIS A 134 -1.40 -5.40 5.99
C HIS A 134 -2.89 -5.41 6.34
N SER A 135 -3.65 -6.03 5.48
CA SER A 135 -5.08 -6.18 5.61
C SER A 135 -5.48 -7.63 5.34
N LEU A 136 -6.40 -8.16 6.13
CA LEU A 136 -7.04 -9.44 5.92
C LEU A 136 -8.56 -9.26 5.96
N VAL A 137 -9.23 -9.63 4.87
CA VAL A 137 -10.68 -9.47 4.74
C VAL A 137 -11.31 -10.78 4.26
N PRO A 138 -11.63 -11.71 5.17
CA PRO A 138 -12.49 -12.84 4.84
C PRO A 138 -13.92 -12.35 4.57
N SER A 139 -14.58 -12.94 3.59
CA SER A 139 -15.97 -12.64 3.27
C SER A 139 -16.74 -13.87 2.83
N LEU A 140 -18.03 -13.87 3.15
CA LEU A 140 -18.99 -14.90 2.79
C LEU A 140 -20.08 -14.27 1.93
N GLU A 141 -20.44 -14.94 0.85
CA GLU A 141 -21.58 -14.58 0.00
C GLU A 141 -22.48 -15.79 -0.19
N TYR A 142 -23.77 -15.60 0.08
CA TYR A 142 -24.81 -16.57 -0.25
C TYR A 142 -25.86 -15.89 -1.13
N TYR A 143 -26.17 -16.50 -2.26
CA TYR A 143 -27.18 -16.02 -3.19
C TYR A 143 -28.14 -17.13 -3.58
N LYS A 144 -29.44 -16.86 -3.51
CA LYS A 144 -30.51 -17.76 -3.90
C LYS A 144 -31.62 -17.02 -4.61
N LYS A 145 -31.90 -17.45 -5.85
CA LYS A 145 -33.05 -17.00 -6.64
C LYS A 145 -34.30 -17.79 -6.22
N ASN A 146 -35.44 -17.11 -6.28
CA ASN A 146 -36.74 -17.70 -6.00
C ASN A 146 -36.74 -18.53 -4.70
N LEU A 147 -36.26 -17.95 -3.59
CA LEU A 147 -35.96 -18.64 -2.34
C LEU A 147 -37.17 -19.43 -1.80
N LEU A 148 -38.32 -18.78 -1.70
CA LEU A 148 -39.58 -19.40 -1.19
C LEU A 148 -40.69 -19.30 -2.23
N VAL A 149 -40.74 -18.17 -2.95
CA VAL A 149 -41.73 -17.87 -3.99
C VAL A 149 -41.04 -17.30 -5.21
N LYS A 150 -41.67 -17.38 -6.37
CA LYS A 150 -41.16 -16.84 -7.62
C LYS A 150 -40.87 -15.33 -7.48
N ASN A 151 -39.76 -14.90 -8.01
CA ASN A 151 -39.26 -13.50 -7.98
C ASN A 151 -38.82 -12.98 -6.58
N LEU A 152 -38.71 -13.84 -5.58
CA LEU A 152 -38.10 -13.49 -4.30
C LEU A 152 -36.63 -13.97 -4.28
N ASP A 153 -35.70 -13.09 -4.50
CA ASP A 153 -34.26 -13.39 -4.45
C ASP A 153 -33.66 -12.97 -3.11
N LEU A 154 -32.74 -13.78 -2.60
CA LEU A 154 -32.00 -13.47 -1.38
C LEU A 154 -30.51 -13.37 -1.69
N LEU A 155 -29.89 -12.27 -1.27
CA LEU A 155 -28.44 -12.08 -1.22
C LEU A 155 -28.03 -11.77 0.22
N LEU A 156 -27.20 -12.62 0.80
CA LEU A 156 -26.55 -12.40 2.09
C LEU A 156 -25.05 -12.24 1.87
N THR A 157 -24.49 -11.19 2.47
CA THR A 157 -23.04 -10.96 2.47
C THR A 157 -22.59 -10.67 3.89
N ALA A 158 -21.45 -11.24 4.26
CA ALA A 158 -20.78 -10.96 5.52
C ALA A 158 -19.29 -10.80 5.24
N ASN A 159 -18.67 -9.83 5.88
CA ASN A 159 -17.22 -9.65 5.83
C ASN A 159 -16.67 -9.24 7.20
N TYR A 160 -15.40 -9.54 7.39
CA TYR A 160 -14.65 -9.11 8.56
C TYR A 160 -13.38 -8.42 8.09
N ASN A 161 -13.15 -7.21 8.54
CA ASN A 161 -11.97 -6.43 8.17
C ASN A 161 -10.98 -6.43 9.34
N HIS A 162 -9.74 -6.84 9.07
CA HIS A 162 -8.64 -6.71 10.00
C HIS A 162 -7.49 -5.98 9.30
N ASN A 163 -7.29 -4.71 9.66
CA ASN A 163 -6.28 -3.85 9.07
C ASN A 163 -5.28 -3.42 10.14
N ILE A 164 -3.99 -3.55 9.84
CA ILE A 164 -2.90 -3.07 10.67
C ILE A 164 -2.07 -2.10 9.83
N THR A 165 -1.83 -0.92 10.39
CA THR A 165 -0.97 0.09 9.77
C THR A 165 0.03 0.61 10.79
N ASN A 166 1.30 0.59 10.45
CA ASN A 166 2.39 1.09 11.24
C ASN A 166 2.97 2.35 10.57
N ASN A 167 3.00 3.44 11.32
CA ASN A 167 3.72 4.65 10.95
C ASN A 167 5.04 4.66 11.74
N VAL A 168 6.15 4.76 11.03
CA VAL A 168 7.48 4.69 11.61
C VAL A 168 8.25 5.96 11.29
N ASP A 169 8.58 6.71 12.33
CA ASP A 169 9.41 7.91 12.32
C ASP A 169 10.27 7.88 13.59
N THR A 170 11.37 7.13 13.54
CA THR A 170 12.21 6.82 14.69
C THR A 170 13.65 7.30 14.56
N ALA A 171 14.02 7.77 13.36
CA ALA A 171 15.37 8.24 13.10
C ALA A 171 15.69 9.53 13.89
N SER A 172 16.94 9.67 14.29
CA SER A 172 17.44 10.86 14.97
C SER A 172 18.17 11.83 14.04
N ARG A 173 17.86 11.76 12.75
CA ARG A 173 18.44 12.57 11.69
C ARG A 173 17.44 13.56 11.11
N ALA A 174 17.92 14.65 10.59
CA ALA A 174 17.14 15.58 9.77
C ALA A 174 17.80 15.76 8.43
N TYR A 175 17.04 15.61 7.36
CA TYR A 175 17.50 15.58 5.97
C TYR A 175 17.14 16.85 5.22
N ASN A 176 17.94 17.15 4.20
CA ASN A 176 17.57 18.09 3.15
C ASN A 176 17.27 17.37 1.83
N TRP A 177 16.89 18.11 0.79
CA TRP A 177 16.58 17.55 -0.52
C TRP A 177 17.76 16.94 -1.28
N ARG A 178 19.01 17.19 -0.85
CA ARG A 178 20.18 16.53 -1.42
C ARG A 178 20.51 15.20 -0.75
N GLY A 179 19.79 14.86 0.32
CA GLY A 179 20.09 13.69 1.14
C GLY A 179 21.17 13.94 2.19
N ASP A 180 21.65 15.20 2.30
CA ASP A 180 22.53 15.56 3.42
C ASP A 180 21.74 15.55 4.72
N PHE A 181 22.36 15.17 5.82
CA PHE A 181 21.70 15.10 7.11
C PHE A 181 22.61 15.60 8.26
N TYR A 182 21.97 15.94 9.35
CA TYR A 182 22.62 16.18 10.64
C TYR A 182 21.91 15.40 11.72
N GLU A 183 22.64 15.02 12.78
CA GLU A 183 22.07 14.33 13.94
C GLU A 183 21.25 15.30 14.80
N LYS A 184 20.03 14.88 15.14
CA LYS A 184 19.13 15.61 16.05
C LYS A 184 19.31 15.10 17.47
N GLY A 185 19.09 15.97 18.44
CA GLY A 185 19.04 15.56 19.87
C GLY A 185 17.77 14.79 20.24
N SER A 186 16.79 14.70 19.34
CA SER A 186 15.50 14.03 19.54
C SER A 186 15.26 12.97 18.47
N ARG A 187 14.53 11.91 18.82
CA ARG A 187 14.07 10.91 17.87
C ARG A 187 12.88 11.42 17.06
N GLY A 188 12.76 10.90 15.86
CA GLY A 188 11.76 11.26 14.86
C GLY A 188 12.18 12.42 13.99
N GLU A 189 12.05 12.27 12.66
CA GLU A 189 12.40 13.32 11.71
C GLU A 189 11.40 14.48 11.79
N GLN A 190 10.13 14.18 11.97
CA GLN A 190 9.08 15.15 12.25
C GLN A 190 8.68 15.13 13.72
N SER A 191 8.22 13.97 14.18
CA SER A 191 7.85 13.70 15.57
C SER A 191 8.00 12.20 15.80
N TYR A 192 8.61 11.79 16.92
CA TYR A 192 8.77 10.38 17.21
C TYR A 192 7.44 9.64 17.06
N GLN A 193 7.40 8.69 16.14
CA GLN A 193 6.26 7.81 15.93
C GLN A 193 6.76 6.38 15.67
N ASN A 194 6.28 5.47 16.46
CA ASN A 194 6.35 4.04 16.20
C ASN A 194 4.99 3.48 16.59
N SER A 195 3.98 3.91 15.87
CA SER A 195 2.59 3.66 16.20
C SER A 195 1.98 2.61 15.30
N GLU A 196 1.35 1.62 15.90
CA GLU A 196 0.51 0.64 15.24
C GLU A 196 -0.96 1.05 15.39
N SER A 197 -1.65 1.20 14.28
CA SER A 197 -3.11 1.37 14.25
C SER A 197 -3.76 0.06 13.82
N LYS A 198 -4.67 -0.47 14.65
CA LYS A 198 -5.46 -1.66 14.35
C LYS A 198 -6.92 -1.28 14.16
N ASN A 199 -7.46 -1.63 13.01
CA ASN A 199 -8.88 -1.43 12.71
C ASN A 199 -9.53 -2.80 12.49
N LYS A 200 -10.61 -3.10 13.24
CA LYS A 200 -11.38 -4.34 13.14
C LYS A 200 -12.85 -3.97 13.01
N ASN A 201 -13.49 -4.40 11.93
CA ASN A 201 -14.91 -4.19 11.66
C ASN A 201 -15.57 -5.49 11.19
#